data_8870f2182bcfa3300219b862b9a7ee77
#
_entry.id   8870f2182bcfa3300219b862b9a7ee77
#
_cell.length_a   1.000
_cell.length_b   1.000
_cell.length_c   1.000
_cell.angle_alpha   90.00
_cell.angle_beta   90.00
_cell.angle_gamma   90.00
#
_symmetry.space_group_name_H-M   'P 1'
#
loop_
_entity.id
_entity.type
_entity.pdbx_description
1 polymer ?
#
loop_
_entity_poly.entity_id
_entity_poly.type
_entity_poly.pdbx_seq_one_letter_code
_entity_poly.pdbx_strand_id
1 'polypeptide(L)'
;MRRRRFCKSTLAAAVAATLPGCGPDSKTDVGSLIPAVSSTGEELSIESTAISELAQGLDGRVLLQADDGYAAAKQVWNGMFDSKQPAMVVQCLSTNDVVDTVNFGRERNLLLTVKCGGHSFPGKSTSDGGMMIDLSRMHSVDVNPEAMSMRVDGGSLLGHLDAASTAHNLMTTTGIVSHTGTGGFTLGGGVGRTDRKMGLAVDNLLAATIVTASGDVVRASETENSDLFWGLRGGGGNFGVAAEFVYRLHHFNPMVYGGSLIYAVDRDFLEFYAELHETLPVEANVEPQLTPGAGENGETLAIVGVTWCGDHAAGEKALAPMLAFPGLKSGELAPFAYHDVQTGADGILGHGKQYYLKSGFLNELTPEVIDIIVEFANRGAANSWFQHMGGVTATVAPDATAFTHRAAAFNFGVMYIGEDPAQNEVKIAAVREYYKEMEPHMAGFYTNLNEESEQKTWGNYGPNYPRLVELKNKYDPDNLFRLNANIKPS
;
A
#
# COMPACT_ATOMS: atom_id res chain seq x y z
N MET A 1 39.66 -43.16 -29.94
CA MET A 1 40.11 -44.57 -29.85
C MET A 1 39.56 -45.20 -28.59
N ARG A 2 38.68 -46.18 -28.78
CA ARG A 2 38.64 -47.53 -28.16
C ARG A 2 38.69 -47.56 -26.64
N ARG A 3 37.86 -48.22 -25.94
CA ARG A 3 36.90 -49.35 -25.92
C ARG A 3 36.77 -49.81 -24.48
N ARG A 4 35.53 -49.95 -23.98
CA ARG A 4 34.81 -51.19 -23.66
C ARG A 4 35.24 -52.01 -22.42
N ARG A 5 34.22 -52.21 -21.54
CA ARG A 5 33.70 -53.47 -20.93
C ARG A 5 34.41 -53.90 -19.61
N PHE A 6 33.76 -54.52 -18.63
CA PHE A 6 32.64 -55.46 -18.51
C PHE A 6 32.17 -55.61 -17.06
N CYS A 7 30.93 -56.02 -16.90
CA CYS A 7 30.26 -56.48 -15.68
C CYS A 7 30.97 -57.58 -14.92
N LYS A 8 30.72 -57.74 -13.64
CA LYS A 8 30.25 -59.02 -13.04
C LYS A 8 29.58 -58.78 -11.68
N SER A 9 28.44 -59.41 -11.55
CA SER A 9 27.57 -59.59 -10.41
C SER A 9 28.23 -60.43 -9.30
N THR A 10 27.93 -60.11 -8.03
CA THR A 10 27.81 -61.17 -7.01
C THR A 10 26.76 -60.73 -5.97
N LEU A 11 25.80 -61.63 -5.75
CA LEU A 11 24.81 -61.64 -4.69
C LEU A 11 25.49 -61.80 -3.33
N ALA A 12 25.04 -61.06 -2.32
CA ALA A 12 25.08 -61.52 -0.92
C ALA A 12 24.01 -60.81 -0.10
N ALA A 13 23.08 -61.57 0.30
CA ALA A 13 22.22 -61.63 1.47
C ALA A 13 21.92 -60.39 2.35
N ALA A 14 20.63 -60.28 2.62
CA ALA A 14 19.92 -59.38 3.52
C ALA A 14 20.40 -59.41 4.95
N VAL A 15 20.48 -58.21 5.54
CA VAL A 15 20.16 -57.96 6.98
C VAL A 15 19.21 -56.81 7.03
N ALA A 16 17.98 -57.10 7.41
CA ALA A 16 16.96 -56.11 7.71
C ALA A 16 17.33 -55.41 9.03
N ALA A 17 17.69 -54.13 8.98
CA ALA A 17 17.70 -53.24 10.10
C ALA A 17 16.55 -52.25 9.91
N THR A 18 15.50 -52.43 10.69
CA THR A 18 14.38 -51.46 10.83
C THR A 18 14.88 -50.17 11.44
N LEU A 19 15.00 -49.13 10.62
CA LEU A 19 15.05 -47.75 11.08
C LEU A 19 13.63 -47.17 10.96
N PRO A 20 13.13 -46.45 11.98
CA PRO A 20 11.84 -45.77 11.85
C PRO A 20 11.98 -44.64 10.86
N GLY A 21 11.23 -44.70 9.78
CA GLY A 21 11.13 -43.63 8.80
C GLY A 21 10.45 -42.42 9.41
N CYS A 22 11.16 -41.30 9.49
CA CYS A 22 10.55 -39.97 9.51
C CYS A 22 10.20 -39.61 8.06
N GLY A 23 9.01 -39.95 7.63
CA GLY A 23 8.36 -39.31 6.50
C GLY A 23 7.57 -38.11 7.01
N PRO A 24 7.46 -37.01 6.26
CA PRO A 24 6.50 -35.98 6.60
C PRO A 24 5.12 -36.54 6.20
N ASP A 25 4.39 -37.05 7.19
CA ASP A 25 2.98 -37.37 7.05
C ASP A 25 2.20 -36.03 7.02
N SER A 26 2.04 -35.44 5.83
CA SER A 26 0.89 -34.58 5.56
C SER A 26 -0.33 -35.52 5.45
N LYS A 27 -0.96 -35.82 6.56
CA LYS A 27 -2.29 -36.41 6.57
C LYS A 27 -3.32 -35.35 6.17
N THR A 28 -3.39 -35.02 4.88
CA THR A 28 -4.63 -34.52 4.29
C THR A 28 -5.57 -35.71 4.22
N ASP A 29 -6.56 -35.73 5.11
CA ASP A 29 -7.60 -36.75 5.12
C ASP A 29 -8.34 -36.65 3.78
N VAL A 30 -8.20 -37.65 2.91
CA VAL A 30 -8.80 -37.70 1.57
C VAL A 30 -10.31 -37.68 1.75
N GLY A 31 -10.96 -36.53 1.47
CA GLY A 31 -12.40 -36.34 1.57
C GLY A 31 -12.89 -35.41 2.66
N SER A 32 -12.01 -34.70 3.41
CA SER A 32 -12.45 -33.65 4.34
C SER A 32 -12.94 -32.39 3.61
N LEU A 33 -13.96 -31.74 4.18
CA LEU A 33 -14.48 -30.48 3.69
C LEU A 33 -13.84 -29.34 4.49
N ILE A 34 -13.32 -28.35 3.81
CA ILE A 34 -12.76 -27.12 4.42
C ILE A 34 -13.81 -26.02 4.36
N PRO A 35 -14.26 -25.50 5.52
CA PRO A 35 -15.22 -24.41 5.57
C PRO A 35 -14.63 -23.16 4.90
N ALA A 36 -15.45 -22.48 4.10
CA ALA A 36 -15.07 -21.27 3.40
C ALA A 36 -16.29 -20.34 3.24
N VAL A 37 -16.07 -19.15 2.67
CA VAL A 37 -17.11 -18.15 2.45
C VAL A 37 -17.12 -17.74 0.98
N SER A 38 -18.33 -17.65 0.42
CA SER A 38 -18.54 -17.20 -0.95
C SER A 38 -18.28 -15.69 -1.10
N SER A 39 -18.16 -15.25 -2.36
CA SER A 39 -18.05 -13.83 -2.71
C SER A 39 -19.23 -12.98 -2.17
N THR A 40 -20.38 -13.59 -1.88
CA THR A 40 -21.58 -12.92 -1.33
C THR A 40 -21.70 -13.06 0.19
N GLY A 41 -20.76 -13.74 0.85
CA GLY A 41 -20.75 -13.92 2.31
C GLY A 41 -21.51 -15.17 2.78
N GLU A 42 -21.91 -16.07 1.88
CA GLU A 42 -22.57 -17.32 2.24
C GLU A 42 -21.55 -18.38 2.63
N GLU A 43 -21.88 -19.21 3.62
CA GLU A 43 -21.03 -20.35 4.00
C GLU A 43 -21.02 -21.40 2.89
N LEU A 44 -19.84 -21.90 2.58
CA LEU A 44 -19.62 -22.98 1.65
C LEU A 44 -18.50 -23.91 2.16
N SER A 45 -18.27 -24.99 1.44
CA SER A 45 -17.20 -25.95 1.77
C SER A 45 -16.43 -26.32 0.51
N ILE A 46 -15.12 -26.50 0.66
CA ILE A 46 -14.21 -26.89 -0.41
C ILE A 46 -13.69 -28.29 -0.10
N GLU A 47 -13.71 -29.18 -1.09
CA GLU A 47 -13.13 -30.51 -0.95
C GLU A 47 -11.60 -30.41 -0.84
N SER A 48 -11.02 -31.11 0.15
CA SER A 48 -9.57 -31.13 0.35
C SER A 48 -8.80 -31.67 -0.86
N THR A 49 -9.41 -32.54 -1.65
CA THR A 49 -8.87 -33.03 -2.92
C THR A 49 -8.66 -31.91 -3.93
N ALA A 50 -9.63 -31.00 -4.09
CA ALA A 50 -9.51 -29.86 -4.99
C ALA A 50 -8.40 -28.89 -4.55
N ILE A 51 -8.25 -28.70 -3.23
CA ILE A 51 -7.13 -27.88 -2.69
C ILE A 51 -5.79 -28.56 -2.96
N SER A 52 -5.72 -29.88 -2.83
CA SER A 52 -4.50 -30.66 -3.12
C SER A 52 -4.14 -30.61 -4.61
N GLU A 53 -5.11 -30.63 -5.50
CA GLU A 53 -4.90 -30.45 -6.95
C GLU A 53 -4.38 -29.06 -7.27
N LEU A 54 -4.94 -27.99 -6.68
CA LEU A 54 -4.41 -26.65 -6.81
C LEU A 54 -2.95 -26.60 -6.33
N ALA A 55 -2.66 -27.12 -5.13
CA ALA A 55 -1.33 -27.08 -4.55
C ALA A 55 -0.27 -27.82 -5.40
N GLN A 56 -0.66 -28.89 -6.12
CA GLN A 56 0.24 -29.62 -7.03
C GLN A 56 0.55 -28.84 -8.32
N GLY A 57 -0.32 -27.94 -8.73
CA GLY A 57 -0.13 -27.12 -9.94
C GLY A 57 0.71 -25.85 -9.72
N LEU A 58 0.91 -25.43 -8.47
CA LEU A 58 1.62 -24.19 -8.14
C LEU A 58 3.12 -24.39 -7.99
N ASP A 59 3.90 -23.40 -8.42
CA ASP A 59 5.30 -23.23 -8.01
C ASP A 59 5.39 -22.79 -6.54
N GLY A 60 4.37 -22.10 -6.05
CA GLY A 60 4.16 -21.65 -4.70
C GLY A 60 3.59 -22.72 -3.76
N ARG A 61 2.73 -22.30 -2.83
CA ARG A 61 2.09 -23.24 -1.89
C ARG A 61 0.73 -22.77 -1.39
N VAL A 62 -0.11 -23.71 -1.03
CA VAL A 62 -1.35 -23.47 -0.27
C VAL A 62 -1.10 -23.76 1.21
N LEU A 63 -1.58 -22.88 2.08
CA LEU A 63 -1.53 -23.04 3.53
C LEU A 63 -2.95 -23.02 4.09
N LEU A 64 -3.31 -24.07 4.81
CA LEU A 64 -4.53 -24.20 5.59
C LEU A 64 -4.26 -23.86 7.06
N GLN A 65 -5.30 -23.65 7.85
CA GLN A 65 -5.18 -23.21 9.24
C GLN A 65 -4.31 -24.11 10.14
N ALA A 66 -4.25 -25.40 9.82
CA ALA A 66 -3.46 -26.38 10.56
C ALA A 66 -1.98 -26.46 10.09
N ASP A 67 -1.62 -25.80 9.00
CA ASP A 67 -0.29 -25.93 8.42
C ASP A 67 0.72 -25.01 9.12
N ASP A 68 1.95 -25.49 9.23
CA ASP A 68 3.07 -24.69 9.68
C ASP A 68 3.28 -23.49 8.74
N GLY A 69 3.37 -22.29 9.32
CA GLY A 69 3.54 -21.04 8.58
C GLY A 69 2.23 -20.33 8.21
N TYR A 70 1.05 -20.94 8.35
CA TYR A 70 -0.22 -20.28 8.10
C TYR A 70 -0.39 -19.02 8.96
N ALA A 71 -0.10 -19.11 10.26
CA ALA A 71 -0.24 -17.99 11.19
C ALA A 71 0.59 -16.77 10.76
N ALA A 72 1.80 -16.97 10.25
CA ALA A 72 2.64 -15.90 9.71
C ALA A 72 2.14 -15.40 8.34
N ALA A 73 1.71 -16.31 7.47
CA ALA A 73 1.27 -15.97 6.12
C ALA A 73 -0.02 -15.16 6.09
N LYS A 74 -0.97 -15.42 7.00
CA LYS A 74 -2.24 -14.67 7.08
C LYS A 74 -2.12 -13.26 7.66
N GLN A 75 -1.01 -12.96 8.35
CA GLN A 75 -0.85 -11.67 9.02
C GLN A 75 -0.87 -10.51 8.02
N VAL A 76 -1.57 -9.45 8.43
CA VAL A 76 -1.56 -8.14 7.80
C VAL A 76 -0.93 -7.11 8.75
N TRP A 77 -0.64 -5.92 8.24
CA TRP A 77 0.03 -4.89 9.03
C TRP A 77 -0.80 -4.38 10.22
N ASN A 78 -2.11 -4.15 10.02
CA ASN A 78 -2.99 -3.61 11.05
C ASN A 78 -3.47 -4.73 12.00
N GLY A 79 -3.01 -4.70 13.24
CA GLY A 79 -3.33 -5.69 14.28
C GLY A 79 -4.83 -5.78 14.67
N MET A 80 -5.65 -4.80 14.28
CA MET A 80 -7.11 -4.91 14.45
C MET A 80 -7.70 -6.11 13.70
N PHE A 81 -6.99 -6.66 12.71
CA PHE A 81 -7.44 -7.76 11.86
C PHE A 81 -6.70 -9.08 12.13
N ASP A 82 -5.87 -9.17 13.17
CA ASP A 82 -5.11 -10.40 13.51
C ASP A 82 -6.00 -11.61 13.80
N SER A 83 -7.23 -11.35 14.28
CA SER A 83 -8.23 -12.41 14.52
C SER A 83 -8.82 -13.02 13.26
N LYS A 84 -8.67 -12.38 12.09
CA LYS A 84 -9.19 -12.88 10.82
C LYS A 84 -8.54 -14.21 10.43
N GLN A 85 -9.37 -15.13 9.93
CA GLN A 85 -8.98 -16.50 9.60
C GLN A 85 -9.41 -16.83 8.16
N PRO A 86 -8.59 -16.54 7.13
CA PRO A 86 -8.83 -17.03 5.78
C PRO A 86 -8.97 -18.56 5.77
N ALA A 87 -9.85 -19.12 4.95
CA ALA A 87 -9.96 -20.58 4.79
C ALA A 87 -8.64 -21.16 4.27
N MET A 88 -7.94 -20.42 3.41
CA MET A 88 -6.61 -20.74 2.92
C MET A 88 -5.84 -19.49 2.54
N VAL A 89 -4.50 -19.60 2.58
CA VAL A 89 -3.55 -18.61 2.04
C VAL A 89 -2.78 -19.28 0.90
N VAL A 90 -2.87 -18.72 -0.30
CA VAL A 90 -2.10 -19.19 -1.46
C VAL A 90 -0.93 -18.24 -1.68
N GLN A 91 0.28 -18.70 -1.35
CA GLN A 91 1.52 -17.96 -1.55
C GLN A 91 2.05 -18.19 -2.96
N CYS A 92 1.82 -17.23 -3.85
CA CYS A 92 2.25 -17.28 -5.24
C CYS A 92 3.74 -16.98 -5.40
N LEU A 93 4.40 -17.66 -6.35
CA LEU A 93 5.78 -17.42 -6.78
C LEU A 93 5.88 -16.91 -8.22
N SER A 94 4.81 -17.07 -9.00
CA SER A 94 4.78 -16.73 -10.41
C SER A 94 3.43 -16.15 -10.82
N THR A 95 3.38 -15.49 -11.98
CA THR A 95 2.12 -15.04 -12.59
C THR A 95 1.18 -16.21 -12.87
N ASN A 96 1.72 -17.39 -13.20
CA ASN A 96 0.90 -18.59 -13.43
C ASN A 96 0.22 -19.05 -12.13
N ASP A 97 0.91 -19.00 -10.99
CA ASP A 97 0.29 -19.28 -9.69
C ASP A 97 -0.88 -18.34 -9.42
N VAL A 98 -0.74 -17.05 -9.77
CA VAL A 98 -1.83 -16.06 -9.63
C VAL A 98 -3.00 -16.45 -10.53
N VAL A 99 -2.76 -16.84 -11.78
CA VAL A 99 -3.79 -17.32 -12.72
C VAL A 99 -4.55 -18.52 -12.16
N ASP A 100 -3.83 -19.55 -11.71
CA ASP A 100 -4.44 -20.77 -11.18
C ASP A 100 -5.25 -20.47 -9.91
N THR A 101 -4.73 -19.58 -9.05
CA THR A 101 -5.41 -19.17 -7.82
C THR A 101 -6.68 -18.35 -8.10
N VAL A 102 -6.66 -17.40 -9.04
CA VAL A 102 -7.83 -16.61 -9.45
C VAL A 102 -8.90 -17.55 -10.05
N ASN A 103 -8.51 -18.46 -10.95
CA ASN A 103 -9.42 -19.42 -11.56
C ASN A 103 -10.06 -20.34 -10.51
N PHE A 104 -9.26 -20.87 -9.57
CA PHE A 104 -9.77 -21.70 -8.48
C PHE A 104 -10.82 -20.97 -7.64
N GLY A 105 -10.55 -19.70 -7.27
CA GLY A 105 -11.47 -18.89 -6.49
C GLY A 105 -12.74 -18.52 -7.25
N ARG A 106 -12.62 -18.14 -8.53
CA ARG A 106 -13.76 -17.82 -9.39
C ARG A 106 -14.69 -19.02 -9.58
N GLU A 107 -14.15 -20.18 -9.96
CA GLU A 107 -14.92 -21.40 -10.22
C GLU A 107 -15.69 -21.90 -9.01
N ARG A 108 -15.23 -21.56 -7.81
CA ARG A 108 -15.84 -21.95 -6.53
C ARG A 108 -16.57 -20.81 -5.85
N ASN A 109 -16.70 -19.65 -6.53
CA ASN A 109 -17.34 -18.46 -6.01
C ASN A 109 -16.78 -18.00 -4.65
N LEU A 110 -15.47 -18.11 -4.42
CA LEU A 110 -14.85 -17.77 -3.14
C LEU A 110 -14.70 -16.27 -2.96
N LEU A 111 -14.79 -15.81 -1.71
CA LEU A 111 -14.38 -14.45 -1.34
C LEU A 111 -12.85 -14.34 -1.45
N LEU A 112 -12.38 -13.47 -2.36
CA LEU A 112 -10.95 -13.28 -2.61
C LEU A 112 -10.41 -12.04 -1.90
N THR A 113 -9.24 -12.18 -1.30
CA THR A 113 -8.40 -11.07 -0.86
C THR A 113 -7.04 -11.13 -1.52
N VAL A 114 -6.42 -9.98 -1.76
CA VAL A 114 -5.07 -9.90 -2.33
C VAL A 114 -4.16 -9.22 -1.32
N LYS A 115 -3.06 -9.89 -0.98
CA LYS A 115 -2.03 -9.37 -0.09
C LYS A 115 -0.71 -9.18 -0.83
N CYS A 116 -0.20 -7.96 -0.84
CA CYS A 116 1.19 -7.59 -1.14
C CYS A 116 1.91 -7.37 0.20
N GLY A 117 2.10 -6.13 0.67
CA GLY A 117 2.59 -5.81 2.01
C GLY A 117 1.54 -5.85 3.13
N GLY A 118 0.26 -6.08 2.81
CA GLY A 118 -0.81 -6.17 3.81
C GLY A 118 -1.17 -4.85 4.52
N HIS A 119 -0.84 -3.70 3.96
CA HIS A 119 -0.95 -2.36 4.55
C HIS A 119 -2.33 -1.70 4.48
N SER A 120 -3.37 -2.44 4.12
CA SER A 120 -4.73 -1.88 4.09
C SER A 120 -5.16 -1.45 5.50
N PHE A 121 -5.38 -0.15 5.72
CA PHE A 121 -5.91 0.36 6.99
C PHE A 121 -7.24 -0.30 7.36
N PRO A 122 -8.23 -0.44 6.45
CA PRO A 122 -9.49 -1.12 6.72
C PRO A 122 -9.41 -2.66 6.62
N GLY A 123 -8.22 -3.27 6.51
CA GLY A 123 -8.01 -4.72 6.56
C GLY A 123 -8.47 -5.48 5.31
N LYS A 124 -8.60 -4.83 4.16
CA LYS A 124 -9.12 -5.45 2.92
C LYS A 124 -8.20 -6.50 2.28
N SER A 125 -6.98 -6.65 2.80
CA SER A 125 -6.04 -7.70 2.37
C SER A 125 -6.29 -9.05 3.04
N THR A 126 -7.27 -9.15 3.95
CA THR A 126 -7.63 -10.38 4.68
C THR A 126 -9.15 -10.48 4.89
N SER A 127 -9.65 -11.69 5.14
CA SER A 127 -11.07 -11.96 5.41
C SER A 127 -11.23 -13.20 6.28
N ASP A 128 -12.36 -13.34 6.93
CA ASP A 128 -12.75 -14.63 7.54
C ASP A 128 -13.29 -15.56 6.48
N GLY A 129 -12.81 -16.80 6.46
CA GLY A 129 -13.30 -17.86 5.58
C GLY A 129 -13.04 -17.65 4.07
N GLY A 130 -12.49 -16.52 3.65
CA GLY A 130 -12.13 -16.28 2.24
C GLY A 130 -10.81 -16.93 1.84
N MET A 131 -10.42 -16.80 0.57
CA MET A 131 -9.12 -17.21 0.06
C MET A 131 -8.21 -15.99 -0.11
N MET A 132 -7.03 -16.03 0.51
CA MET A 132 -6.02 -14.98 0.37
C MET A 132 -5.01 -15.35 -0.72
N ILE A 133 -4.91 -14.49 -1.73
CA ILE A 133 -3.83 -14.51 -2.75
C ILE A 133 -2.67 -13.71 -2.17
N ASP A 134 -1.62 -14.39 -1.73
CA ASP A 134 -0.45 -13.78 -1.10
C ASP A 134 0.69 -13.66 -2.12
N LEU A 135 0.97 -12.42 -2.53
CA LEU A 135 2.03 -12.09 -3.49
C LEU A 135 3.38 -11.83 -2.82
N SER A 136 3.48 -11.87 -1.50
CA SER A 136 4.67 -11.43 -0.74
C SER A 136 5.97 -12.15 -1.14
N ARG A 137 5.88 -13.29 -1.82
CA ARG A 137 7.03 -14.04 -2.33
C ARG A 137 7.41 -13.68 -3.78
N MET A 138 6.61 -12.87 -4.47
CA MET A 138 6.89 -12.29 -5.78
C MET A 138 7.43 -10.87 -5.57
N HIS A 139 8.72 -10.70 -5.32
CA HIS A 139 9.29 -9.42 -4.88
C HIS A 139 10.59 -9.03 -5.59
N SER A 140 10.81 -9.53 -6.79
CA SER A 140 11.95 -9.12 -7.62
C SER A 140 11.81 -7.67 -8.08
N VAL A 141 12.94 -6.98 -8.12
CA VAL A 141 13.07 -5.61 -8.62
C VAL A 141 14.27 -5.55 -9.57
N ASP A 142 14.01 -5.23 -10.83
CA ASP A 142 15.04 -5.11 -11.88
C ASP A 142 15.12 -3.67 -12.38
N VAL A 143 16.24 -3.02 -12.13
CA VAL A 143 16.50 -1.65 -12.60
C VAL A 143 17.22 -1.68 -13.94
N ASN A 144 16.71 -0.93 -14.92
CA ASN A 144 17.40 -0.65 -16.18
C ASN A 144 17.75 0.85 -16.24
N PRO A 145 18.98 1.22 -15.85
CA PRO A 145 19.39 2.62 -15.81
C PRO A 145 19.43 3.27 -17.20
N GLU A 146 19.77 2.52 -18.25
CA GLU A 146 19.83 3.06 -19.62
C GLU A 146 18.43 3.41 -20.15
N ALA A 147 17.43 2.59 -19.82
CA ALA A 147 16.03 2.84 -20.18
C ALA A 147 15.31 3.76 -19.19
N MET A 148 15.97 4.19 -18.12
CA MET A 148 15.36 4.97 -17.03
C MET A 148 14.06 4.32 -16.53
N SER A 149 14.09 3.00 -16.31
CA SER A 149 12.92 2.21 -15.93
C SER A 149 13.26 1.13 -14.91
N MET A 150 12.23 0.67 -14.21
CA MET A 150 12.34 -0.39 -13.21
C MET A 150 11.16 -1.33 -13.35
N ARG A 151 11.41 -2.64 -13.44
CA ARG A 151 10.42 -3.71 -13.41
C ARG A 151 10.32 -4.25 -11.98
N VAL A 152 9.10 -4.42 -11.49
CA VAL A 152 8.81 -4.71 -10.09
C VAL A 152 7.72 -5.77 -10.00
N ASP A 153 7.96 -6.87 -9.31
CA ASP A 153 6.94 -7.88 -9.05
C ASP A 153 5.86 -7.35 -8.09
N GLY A 154 4.62 -7.82 -8.26
CA GLY A 154 3.42 -7.32 -7.58
C GLY A 154 3.40 -7.44 -6.06
N GLY A 155 4.25 -8.27 -5.48
CA GLY A 155 4.41 -8.46 -4.03
C GLY A 155 5.57 -7.67 -3.42
N SER A 156 6.29 -6.85 -4.20
CA SER A 156 7.41 -6.04 -3.70
C SER A 156 6.95 -4.99 -2.70
N LEU A 157 7.84 -4.68 -1.75
CA LEU A 157 7.65 -3.59 -0.79
C LEU A 157 8.35 -2.32 -1.28
N LEU A 158 7.90 -1.14 -0.86
CA LEU A 158 8.47 0.13 -1.29
C LEU A 158 9.96 0.24 -0.99
N GLY A 159 10.41 -0.28 0.15
CA GLY A 159 11.83 -0.33 0.48
C GLY A 159 12.69 -1.14 -0.50
N HIS A 160 12.10 -2.16 -1.17
CA HIS A 160 12.81 -2.89 -2.23
C HIS A 160 13.06 -1.98 -3.45
N LEU A 161 12.05 -1.17 -3.82
CA LEU A 161 12.16 -0.22 -4.92
C LEU A 161 13.21 0.86 -4.63
N ASP A 162 13.14 1.45 -3.43
CA ASP A 162 14.06 2.50 -3.00
C ASP A 162 15.50 1.99 -2.98
N ALA A 163 15.75 0.83 -2.36
CA ALA A 163 17.08 0.25 -2.29
C ALA A 163 17.66 -0.06 -3.68
N ALA A 164 16.84 -0.63 -4.59
CA ALA A 164 17.28 -0.99 -5.92
C ALA A 164 17.56 0.25 -6.79
N SER A 165 16.66 1.25 -6.78
CA SER A 165 16.78 2.41 -7.66
C SER A 165 17.85 3.40 -7.18
N THR A 166 17.95 3.67 -5.87
CA THR A 166 18.94 4.62 -5.32
C THR A 166 20.37 4.13 -5.48
N ALA A 167 20.62 2.81 -5.58
CA ALA A 167 21.92 2.25 -5.91
C ALA A 167 22.45 2.72 -7.29
N HIS A 168 21.55 3.18 -8.17
CA HIS A 168 21.87 3.73 -9.48
C HIS A 168 21.72 5.26 -9.55
N ASN A 169 21.54 5.96 -8.43
CA ASN A 169 21.17 7.38 -8.36
C ASN A 169 19.89 7.68 -9.16
N LEU A 170 18.94 6.78 -9.10
CA LEU A 170 17.64 6.87 -9.73
C LEU A 170 16.54 6.68 -8.68
N MET A 171 15.32 7.16 -8.99
CA MET A 171 14.17 7.00 -8.11
C MET A 171 12.86 7.13 -8.88
N THR A 172 11.81 6.55 -8.32
CA THR A 172 10.40 6.84 -8.63
C THR A 172 9.68 7.23 -7.34
N THR A 173 8.46 7.74 -7.42
CA THR A 173 7.69 8.08 -6.22
C THR A 173 7.29 6.82 -5.46
N THR A 174 7.73 6.72 -4.21
CA THR A 174 7.35 5.73 -3.21
C THR A 174 6.68 6.40 -2.03
N GLY A 175 5.94 5.62 -1.21
CA GLY A 175 5.25 6.14 -0.01
C GLY A 175 6.21 6.38 1.15
N ILE A 176 5.64 6.59 2.35
CA ILE A 176 6.37 7.05 3.54
C ILE A 176 6.79 5.94 4.51
N VAL A 177 6.48 4.67 4.21
CA VAL A 177 6.79 3.50 5.04
C VAL A 177 7.38 2.41 4.15
N SER A 178 8.58 1.92 4.47
CA SER A 178 9.35 1.03 3.60
C SER A 178 8.69 -0.33 3.37
N HIS A 179 7.98 -0.86 4.37
CA HIS A 179 7.30 -2.15 4.30
C HIS A 179 5.86 -2.10 3.73
N THR A 180 5.44 -0.96 3.18
CA THR A 180 4.18 -0.86 2.42
C THR A 180 4.30 -1.63 1.11
N GLY A 181 3.25 -2.37 0.75
CA GLY A 181 3.20 -3.11 -0.50
C GLY A 181 2.97 -2.22 -1.72
N THR A 182 3.76 -2.43 -2.77
CA THR A 182 3.72 -1.67 -4.02
C THR A 182 2.36 -1.72 -4.71
N GLY A 183 1.69 -2.90 -4.70
CA GLY A 183 0.46 -3.12 -5.46
C GLY A 183 -0.68 -2.19 -5.05
N GLY A 184 -1.11 -2.26 -3.77
CA GLY A 184 -2.19 -1.40 -3.27
C GLY A 184 -1.83 0.08 -3.29
N PHE A 185 -0.57 0.40 -2.94
CA PHE A 185 -0.05 1.77 -2.97
C PHE A 185 -0.21 2.40 -4.35
N THR A 186 0.31 1.75 -5.38
CA THR A 186 0.30 2.27 -6.75
C THR A 186 -1.11 2.33 -7.34
N LEU A 187 -1.88 1.24 -7.25
CA LEU A 187 -3.19 1.18 -7.91
C LEU A 187 -4.18 2.25 -7.41
N GLY A 188 -4.04 2.73 -6.18
CA GLY A 188 -4.88 3.80 -5.63
C GLY A 188 -4.35 5.22 -5.81
N GLY A 189 -3.17 5.40 -6.46
CA GLY A 189 -2.59 6.73 -6.69
C GLY A 189 -1.10 6.80 -6.34
N GLY A 190 -0.74 6.48 -5.11
CA GLY A 190 0.65 6.46 -4.67
C GLY A 190 1.21 7.84 -4.32
N VAL A 191 0.68 8.46 -3.27
CA VAL A 191 1.17 9.73 -2.69
C VAL A 191 2.44 9.46 -1.87
N GLY A 192 3.47 10.26 -2.05
CA GLY A 192 4.74 10.09 -1.35
C GLY A 192 5.62 11.34 -1.36
N ARG A 193 6.77 11.29 -0.66
CA ARG A 193 7.62 12.48 -0.42
C ARG A 193 8.23 13.13 -1.66
N THR A 194 8.22 12.44 -2.80
CA THR A 194 8.79 12.96 -4.05
C THR A 194 7.73 13.32 -5.09
N ASP A 195 6.44 13.19 -4.76
CA ASP A 195 5.34 13.39 -5.71
C ASP A 195 5.23 14.83 -6.23
N ARG A 196 5.59 15.82 -5.42
CA ARG A 196 5.63 17.22 -5.84
C ARG A 196 6.62 17.45 -6.98
N LYS A 197 7.74 16.70 -6.99
CA LYS A 197 8.79 16.79 -8.00
C LYS A 197 8.63 15.81 -9.16
N MET A 198 8.15 14.61 -8.88
CA MET A 198 8.14 13.49 -9.84
C MET A 198 6.73 13.06 -10.26
N GLY A 199 5.67 13.63 -9.67
CA GLY A 199 4.30 13.14 -9.81
C GLY A 199 4.02 11.94 -8.87
N LEU A 200 2.78 11.50 -8.82
CA LEU A 200 2.36 10.32 -8.05
C LEU A 200 3.01 9.04 -8.62
N ALA A 201 2.96 7.92 -7.87
CA ALA A 201 3.43 6.63 -8.39
C ALA A 201 2.71 6.22 -9.68
N VAL A 202 1.40 6.52 -9.81
CA VAL A 202 0.63 6.26 -11.04
C VAL A 202 1.06 7.11 -12.23
N ASP A 203 1.65 8.28 -12.02
CA ASP A 203 2.16 9.16 -13.07
C ASP A 203 3.50 8.63 -13.61
N ASN A 204 4.18 7.84 -12.80
CA ASN A 204 5.42 7.17 -13.15
C ASN A 204 5.22 5.72 -13.66
N LEU A 205 3.99 5.20 -13.63
CA LEU A 205 3.69 3.88 -14.17
C LEU A 205 3.78 3.90 -15.70
N LEU A 206 4.55 3.00 -16.28
CA LEU A 206 4.73 2.80 -17.73
C LEU A 206 3.90 1.62 -18.25
N ALA A 207 3.79 0.57 -17.43
CA ALA A 207 3.00 -0.61 -17.75
C ALA A 207 2.70 -1.41 -16.48
N ALA A 208 1.69 -2.27 -16.54
CA ALA A 208 1.40 -3.30 -15.56
C ALA A 208 0.97 -4.61 -16.23
N THR A 209 1.27 -5.74 -15.59
CA THR A 209 0.75 -7.06 -15.96
C THR A 209 -0.30 -7.47 -14.95
N ILE A 210 -1.52 -7.69 -15.40
CA ILE A 210 -2.70 -7.95 -14.57
C ILE A 210 -3.26 -9.33 -14.88
N VAL A 211 -3.57 -10.10 -13.85
CA VAL A 211 -4.43 -11.29 -13.96
C VAL A 211 -5.87 -10.85 -13.70
N THR A 212 -6.70 -10.88 -14.73
CA THR A 212 -8.11 -10.42 -14.68
C THR A 212 -9.02 -11.44 -13.98
N ALA A 213 -10.29 -11.07 -13.79
CA ALA A 213 -11.28 -11.98 -13.19
C ALA A 213 -11.53 -13.24 -14.04
N SER A 214 -11.32 -13.20 -15.37
CA SER A 214 -11.38 -14.37 -16.25
C SER A 214 -10.17 -15.30 -16.13
N GLY A 215 -9.10 -14.89 -15.44
CA GLY A 215 -7.82 -15.60 -15.37
C GLY A 215 -6.87 -15.26 -16.53
N ASP A 216 -7.23 -14.30 -17.39
CA ASP A 216 -6.38 -13.87 -18.49
C ASP A 216 -5.24 -12.98 -17.97
N VAL A 217 -4.04 -13.19 -18.52
CA VAL A 217 -2.88 -12.33 -18.27
C VAL A 217 -2.89 -11.20 -19.30
N VAL A 218 -3.11 -9.97 -18.82
CA VAL A 218 -3.25 -8.79 -19.66
C VAL A 218 -2.14 -7.79 -19.32
N ARG A 219 -1.36 -7.39 -20.33
CA ARG A 219 -0.46 -6.25 -20.21
C ARG A 219 -1.22 -4.97 -20.52
N ALA A 220 -1.09 -3.96 -19.64
CA ALA A 220 -1.70 -2.66 -19.82
C ALA A 220 -0.60 -1.58 -19.85
N SER A 221 -0.65 -0.68 -20.86
CA SER A 221 0.27 0.43 -21.06
C SER A 221 -0.42 1.53 -21.86
N GLU A 222 0.26 2.62 -22.18
CA GLU A 222 -0.29 3.68 -23.05
C GLU A 222 -0.68 3.16 -24.45
N THR A 223 0.00 2.11 -24.95
CA THR A 223 -0.20 1.57 -26.30
C THR A 223 -0.90 0.22 -26.34
N GLU A 224 -1.10 -0.43 -25.19
CA GLU A 224 -1.71 -1.75 -25.10
C GLU A 224 -2.72 -1.77 -23.94
N ASN A 225 -3.99 -2.14 -24.22
CA ASN A 225 -5.08 -2.09 -23.24
C ASN A 225 -5.10 -0.75 -22.48
N SER A 226 -5.04 0.35 -23.22
CA SER A 226 -4.89 1.71 -22.67
C SER A 226 -6.07 2.16 -21.82
N ASP A 227 -7.24 1.58 -22.02
CA ASP A 227 -8.42 1.76 -21.18
C ASP A 227 -8.18 1.17 -19.77
N LEU A 228 -7.69 -0.08 -19.68
CA LEU A 228 -7.32 -0.70 -18.43
C LEU A 228 -6.19 0.08 -17.77
N PHE A 229 -5.16 0.48 -18.54
CA PHE A 229 -4.04 1.26 -18.03
C PHE A 229 -4.48 2.58 -17.38
N TRP A 230 -5.47 3.25 -17.96
CA TRP A 230 -6.08 4.42 -17.34
C TRP A 230 -6.73 4.07 -15.99
N GLY A 231 -7.51 2.99 -15.92
CA GLY A 231 -8.22 2.54 -14.73
C GLY A 231 -7.28 2.13 -13.59
N LEU A 232 -6.15 1.46 -13.91
CA LEU A 232 -5.13 1.05 -12.95
C LEU A 232 -4.42 2.24 -12.29
N ARG A 233 -4.48 3.42 -12.90
CA ARG A 233 -3.85 4.63 -12.38
C ARG A 233 -4.79 5.43 -11.47
N GLY A 234 -5.23 4.81 -10.35
CA GLY A 234 -6.06 5.42 -9.32
C GLY A 234 -7.38 4.70 -9.02
N GLY A 235 -7.82 3.76 -9.88
CA GLY A 235 -9.05 3.00 -9.67
C GLY A 235 -8.93 1.84 -8.68
N GLY A 236 -7.74 1.63 -8.10
CA GLY A 236 -7.50 0.56 -7.11
C GLY A 236 -7.48 -0.84 -7.71
N GLY A 237 -7.59 -1.85 -6.85
CA GLY A 237 -7.55 -3.28 -7.20
C GLY A 237 -8.85 -3.83 -7.80
N ASN A 238 -9.63 -3.02 -8.51
CA ASN A 238 -10.97 -3.39 -9.00
C ASN A 238 -10.97 -4.27 -10.26
N PHE A 239 -9.85 -4.35 -10.99
CA PHE A 239 -9.82 -4.92 -12.35
C PHE A 239 -9.00 -6.21 -12.45
N GLY A 240 -8.38 -6.64 -11.36
CA GLY A 240 -7.53 -7.83 -11.34
C GLY A 240 -6.41 -7.77 -10.32
N VAL A 241 -5.60 -8.83 -10.30
CA VAL A 241 -4.40 -8.94 -9.48
C VAL A 241 -3.20 -8.45 -10.28
N ALA A 242 -2.52 -7.42 -9.79
CA ALA A 242 -1.31 -6.92 -10.42
C ALA A 242 -0.12 -7.84 -10.08
N ALA A 243 0.37 -8.56 -11.08
CA ALA A 243 1.52 -9.45 -10.95
C ALA A 243 2.86 -8.73 -11.17
N GLU A 244 2.87 -7.65 -11.95
CA GLU A 244 4.07 -6.89 -12.28
C GLU A 244 3.73 -5.43 -12.59
N PHE A 245 4.66 -4.53 -12.25
CA PHE A 245 4.64 -3.12 -12.62
C PHE A 245 5.94 -2.74 -13.33
N VAL A 246 5.87 -1.75 -14.22
CA VAL A 246 7.04 -1.10 -14.82
C VAL A 246 6.95 0.40 -14.56
N TYR A 247 7.95 0.95 -13.86
CA TYR A 247 7.99 2.36 -13.51
C TYR A 247 9.04 3.11 -14.31
N ARG A 248 8.77 4.40 -14.58
CA ARG A 248 9.74 5.39 -14.98
C ARG A 248 10.59 5.75 -13.77
N LEU A 249 11.89 5.93 -14.03
CA LEU A 249 12.85 6.43 -13.05
C LEU A 249 13.29 7.85 -13.41
N HIS A 250 13.66 8.59 -12.39
CA HIS A 250 14.20 9.94 -12.49
C HIS A 250 15.58 9.97 -11.88
N HIS A 251 16.46 10.85 -12.37
CA HIS A 251 17.74 11.12 -11.71
C HIS A 251 17.49 11.64 -10.29
N PHE A 252 18.17 11.07 -9.34
CA PHE A 252 17.99 11.34 -7.93
C PHE A 252 19.32 11.30 -7.18
N ASN A 253 19.58 12.31 -6.36
CA ASN A 253 20.69 12.24 -5.41
C ASN A 253 20.19 11.58 -4.13
N PRO A 254 20.68 10.38 -3.75
CA PRO A 254 20.25 9.71 -2.53
C PRO A 254 20.67 10.44 -1.23
N MET A 255 21.56 11.44 -1.33
CA MET A 255 21.80 12.40 -0.25
C MET A 255 20.87 13.60 -0.45
N VAL A 256 19.81 13.68 0.35
CA VAL A 256 18.84 14.77 0.38
C VAL A 256 19.21 15.79 1.45
N TYR A 257 18.60 17.00 1.40
CA TYR A 257 18.75 17.98 2.46
C TYR A 257 17.42 18.12 3.22
N GLY A 258 17.45 18.15 4.57
CA GLY A 258 16.25 18.26 5.38
C GLY A 258 16.49 17.81 6.80
N GLY A 259 15.44 17.32 7.44
CA GLY A 259 15.47 16.89 8.85
C GLY A 259 14.11 16.93 9.50
N SER A 260 14.09 17.13 10.82
CA SER A 260 12.88 17.26 11.60
C SER A 260 12.91 18.57 12.40
N LEU A 261 11.85 19.35 12.26
CA LEU A 261 11.66 20.62 13.01
C LEU A 261 10.44 20.49 13.91
N ILE A 262 10.51 21.03 15.12
CA ILE A 262 9.45 20.94 16.14
C ILE A 262 8.90 22.32 16.41
N TYR A 263 7.58 22.47 16.28
CA TYR A 263 6.85 23.72 16.52
C TYR A 263 5.73 23.52 17.54
N ALA A 264 5.30 24.63 18.16
CA ALA A 264 3.99 24.69 18.78
C ALA A 264 2.91 24.55 17.71
N VAL A 265 1.76 23.97 18.06
CA VAL A 265 0.60 23.94 17.18
C VAL A 265 -0.34 25.08 17.61
N ASP A 266 -0.31 26.15 16.84
CA ASP A 266 -1.19 27.32 16.99
C ASP A 266 -1.62 27.85 15.61
N ARG A 267 -2.44 28.89 15.61
CA ARG A 267 -2.89 29.54 14.38
C ARG A 267 -1.73 30.08 13.56
N ASP A 268 -0.77 30.72 14.20
CA ASP A 268 0.35 31.38 13.53
C ASP A 268 1.20 30.38 12.77
N PHE A 269 1.43 29.18 13.36
CA PHE A 269 2.15 28.08 12.68
C PHE A 269 1.39 27.56 11.46
N LEU A 270 0.07 27.36 11.57
CA LEU A 270 -0.72 26.81 10.47
C LEU A 270 -0.91 27.82 9.34
N GLU A 271 -1.05 29.12 9.64
CA GLU A 271 -1.06 30.19 8.65
C GLU A 271 0.32 30.28 7.95
N PHE A 272 1.41 30.23 8.71
CA PHE A 272 2.76 30.18 8.14
C PHE A 272 2.94 28.97 7.23
N TYR A 273 2.44 27.78 7.62
CA TYR A 273 2.53 26.56 6.81
C TYR A 273 1.71 26.69 5.52
N ALA A 274 0.54 27.29 5.56
CA ALA A 274 -0.28 27.58 4.38
C ALA A 274 0.44 28.50 3.38
N GLU A 275 1.01 29.62 3.86
CA GLU A 275 1.80 30.55 3.04
C GLU A 275 3.07 29.88 2.48
N LEU A 276 3.73 29.04 3.28
CA LEU A 276 4.93 28.33 2.89
C LEU A 276 4.64 27.36 1.73
N HIS A 277 3.52 26.64 1.78
CA HIS A 277 3.10 25.73 0.70
C HIS A 277 3.05 26.41 -0.67
N GLU A 278 2.51 27.63 -0.75
CA GLU A 278 2.36 28.37 -2.01
C GLU A 278 3.69 28.80 -2.61
N THR A 279 4.71 28.98 -1.78
CA THR A 279 6.00 29.54 -2.19
C THR A 279 7.11 28.53 -2.37
N LEU A 280 6.95 27.33 -1.79
CA LEU A 280 7.98 26.28 -1.85
C LEU A 280 8.12 25.69 -3.26
N PRO A 281 9.37 25.58 -3.78
CA PRO A 281 9.66 24.84 -5.00
C PRO A 281 9.24 23.37 -4.92
N VAL A 282 9.10 22.72 -6.09
CA VAL A 282 8.67 21.32 -6.20
C VAL A 282 9.64 20.31 -5.55
N GLU A 283 10.90 20.73 -5.34
CA GLU A 283 11.94 19.95 -4.66
C GLU A 283 11.64 19.75 -3.16
N ALA A 284 10.80 20.61 -2.56
CA ALA A 284 10.48 20.57 -1.14
C ALA A 284 9.26 19.67 -0.86
N ASN A 285 9.40 18.80 0.12
CA ASN A 285 8.29 18.13 0.78
C ASN A 285 8.34 18.48 2.28
N VAL A 286 7.24 18.94 2.84
CA VAL A 286 7.12 19.42 4.23
C VAL A 286 5.86 18.82 4.84
N GLU A 287 6.01 17.89 5.78
CA GLU A 287 4.93 17.06 6.32
C GLU A 287 4.78 17.20 7.84
N PRO A 288 3.94 18.11 8.33
CA PRO A 288 3.62 18.21 9.76
C PRO A 288 2.87 16.97 10.27
N GLN A 289 3.35 16.47 11.42
CA GLN A 289 2.67 15.46 12.25
C GLN A 289 2.25 16.16 13.55
N LEU A 290 0.96 16.34 13.77
CA LEU A 290 0.44 16.98 14.99
C LEU A 290 0.22 15.87 16.04
N THR A 291 1.09 15.88 17.07
CA THR A 291 1.17 14.78 18.04
C THR A 291 0.74 15.29 19.42
N PRO A 292 -0.45 14.92 19.90
CA PRO A 292 -0.91 15.23 21.24
C PRO A 292 0.01 14.68 22.32
N GLY A 293 0.24 15.46 23.37
CA GLY A 293 1.05 15.05 24.52
C GLY A 293 2.56 14.97 24.26
N ALA A 294 3.03 15.43 23.10
CA ALA A 294 4.45 15.42 22.76
C ALA A 294 5.26 16.54 23.45
N GLY A 295 4.61 17.59 23.93
CA GLY A 295 5.26 18.67 24.66
C GLY A 295 5.49 18.35 26.13
N GLU A 296 6.41 19.10 26.77
CA GLU A 296 6.79 18.89 28.18
C GLU A 296 5.62 19.04 29.16
N ASN A 297 4.66 19.88 28.85
CA ASN A 297 3.45 20.09 29.66
C ASN A 297 2.22 19.35 29.11
N GLY A 298 2.41 18.41 28.18
CA GLY A 298 1.35 17.63 27.53
C GLY A 298 0.67 18.36 26.37
N GLU A 299 1.22 19.49 25.90
CA GLU A 299 0.71 20.19 24.71
C GLU A 299 0.93 19.37 23.42
N THR A 300 0.12 19.65 22.40
CA THR A 300 0.31 19.11 21.06
C THR A 300 1.46 19.83 20.37
N LEU A 301 2.39 19.06 19.79
CA LEU A 301 3.48 19.59 18.98
C LEU A 301 3.32 19.18 17.52
N ALA A 302 3.76 20.04 16.62
CA ALA A 302 3.98 19.74 15.22
C ALA A 302 5.42 19.24 15.04
N ILE A 303 5.58 17.96 14.73
CA ILE A 303 6.84 17.35 14.32
C ILE A 303 6.84 17.37 12.79
N VAL A 304 7.63 18.27 12.21
CA VAL A 304 7.60 18.57 10.78
C VAL A 304 8.77 17.86 10.10
N GLY A 305 8.45 16.81 9.34
CA GLY A 305 9.42 16.17 8.45
C GLY A 305 9.67 17.05 7.22
N VAL A 306 10.93 17.35 6.93
CA VAL A 306 11.36 18.17 5.79
C VAL A 306 12.29 17.35 4.91
N THR A 307 11.97 17.25 3.62
CA THR A 307 12.81 16.58 2.62
C THR A 307 12.94 17.48 1.39
N TRP A 308 14.18 17.80 1.03
CA TRP A 308 14.51 18.58 -0.16
C TRP A 308 15.29 17.69 -1.15
N CYS A 309 14.71 17.47 -2.31
CA CYS A 309 15.23 16.61 -3.37
C CYS A 309 15.89 17.43 -4.51
N GLY A 310 16.86 18.30 -4.19
CA GLY A 310 17.52 19.19 -5.12
C GLY A 310 18.95 19.54 -4.72
N ASP A 311 19.49 20.62 -5.30
CA ASP A 311 20.76 21.21 -4.86
C ASP A 311 20.67 21.66 -3.41
N HIS A 312 21.63 21.26 -2.57
CA HIS A 312 21.55 21.52 -1.12
C HIS A 312 21.61 23.00 -0.76
N ALA A 313 22.42 23.81 -1.46
CA ALA A 313 22.52 25.24 -1.21
C ALA A 313 21.20 25.97 -1.59
N ALA A 314 20.52 25.52 -2.64
CA ALA A 314 19.19 26.00 -2.99
C ALA A 314 18.17 25.60 -1.94
N GLY A 315 18.27 24.37 -1.38
CA GLY A 315 17.41 23.88 -0.29
C GLY A 315 17.58 24.68 1.00
N GLU A 316 18.83 24.94 1.40
CA GLU A 316 19.13 25.76 2.57
C GLU A 316 18.48 27.15 2.47
N LYS A 317 18.56 27.78 1.31
CA LYS A 317 17.93 29.07 1.05
C LYS A 317 16.41 29.01 1.05
N ALA A 318 15.82 28.02 0.38
CA ALA A 318 14.36 27.87 0.26
C ALA A 318 13.69 27.55 1.60
N LEU A 319 14.36 26.78 2.46
CA LEU A 319 13.86 26.33 3.75
C LEU A 319 14.25 27.24 4.92
N ALA A 320 15.08 28.27 4.69
CA ALA A 320 15.49 29.24 5.72
C ALA A 320 14.30 29.90 6.47
N PRO A 321 13.15 30.21 5.83
CA PRO A 321 11.99 30.74 6.55
C PRO A 321 11.49 29.82 7.65
N MET A 322 11.61 28.50 7.51
CA MET A 322 11.20 27.54 8.54
C MET A 322 12.07 27.67 9.80
N LEU A 323 13.38 27.81 9.62
CA LEU A 323 14.32 28.01 10.73
C LEU A 323 14.19 29.38 11.39
N ALA A 324 13.71 30.38 10.67
CA ALA A 324 13.52 31.75 11.17
C ALA A 324 12.14 31.95 11.82
N PHE A 325 11.19 31.03 11.67
CA PHE A 325 9.83 31.18 12.23
C PHE A 325 9.87 31.18 13.77
N PRO A 326 9.27 32.19 14.45
CA PRO A 326 9.38 32.36 15.90
C PRO A 326 8.83 31.19 16.73
N GLY A 327 7.93 30.40 16.17
CA GLY A 327 7.34 29.21 16.80
C GLY A 327 8.25 27.97 16.80
N LEU A 328 9.45 28.02 16.20
CA LEU A 328 10.40 26.90 16.21
C LEU A 328 10.90 26.64 17.64
N LYS A 329 10.68 25.43 18.15
CA LYS A 329 11.15 24.99 19.47
C LYS A 329 12.51 24.31 19.39
N SER A 330 12.71 23.43 18.38
CA SER A 330 13.97 22.68 18.18
C SER A 330 14.00 22.02 16.82
N GLY A 331 15.16 21.45 16.48
CA GLY A 331 15.41 20.71 15.25
C GLY A 331 16.45 21.40 14.37
N GLU A 332 16.90 20.68 13.37
CA GLU A 332 17.90 21.14 12.41
C GLU A 332 17.65 20.55 11.03
N LEU A 333 18.18 21.22 10.01
CA LEU A 333 18.19 20.73 8.63
C LEU A 333 19.65 20.53 8.20
N ALA A 334 19.94 19.36 7.61
CA ALA A 334 21.26 18.95 7.19
C ALA A 334 21.18 17.97 6.00
N PRO A 335 22.28 17.69 5.31
CA PRO A 335 22.36 16.57 4.38
C PRO A 335 22.23 15.22 5.10
N PHE A 336 21.39 14.30 4.57
CA PHE A 336 21.23 12.96 5.12
C PHE A 336 20.77 11.97 4.03
N ALA A 337 20.87 10.67 4.30
CA ALA A 337 20.50 9.65 3.33
C ALA A 337 18.98 9.56 3.20
N TYR A 338 18.44 9.48 1.99
CA TYR A 338 17.02 9.27 1.73
C TYR A 338 16.50 7.97 2.37
N HIS A 339 17.34 6.94 2.44
CA HIS A 339 17.03 5.71 3.13
C HIS A 339 16.60 5.93 4.59
N ASP A 340 17.26 6.85 5.31
CA ASP A 340 16.94 7.14 6.72
C ASP A 340 15.57 7.84 6.85
N VAL A 341 15.20 8.66 5.86
CA VAL A 341 13.84 9.25 5.77
C VAL A 341 12.80 8.16 5.57
N GLN A 342 13.07 7.26 4.62
CA GLN A 342 12.13 6.24 4.20
C GLN A 342 11.85 5.20 5.29
N THR A 343 12.87 4.87 6.09
CA THR A 343 12.74 3.89 7.18
C THR A 343 12.42 4.54 8.53
N GLY A 344 12.49 5.86 8.64
CA GLY A 344 12.29 6.59 9.90
C GLY A 344 10.93 6.37 10.56
N ALA A 345 9.90 6.11 9.76
CA ALA A 345 8.54 5.83 10.27
C ALA A 345 8.29 4.34 10.57
N ASP A 346 9.15 3.41 10.13
CA ASP A 346 8.90 1.96 10.17
C ASP A 346 8.66 1.45 11.61
N GLY A 347 9.42 1.94 12.58
CA GLY A 347 9.26 1.55 13.97
C GLY A 347 7.98 2.11 14.62
N ILE A 348 7.57 3.32 14.23
CA ILE A 348 6.34 3.96 14.73
C ILE A 348 5.12 3.29 14.10
N LEU A 349 5.19 3.00 12.81
CA LEU A 349 4.13 2.37 12.01
C LEU A 349 4.38 0.86 11.82
N GLY A 350 4.90 0.17 12.85
CA GLY A 350 5.23 -1.25 12.83
C GLY A 350 4.00 -2.17 12.78
N HIS A 351 4.21 -3.42 12.39
CA HIS A 351 3.16 -4.45 12.32
C HIS A 351 2.55 -4.75 13.70
N GLY A 352 1.28 -5.16 13.71
CA GLY A 352 0.57 -5.67 14.88
C GLY A 352 -0.02 -4.61 15.82
N LYS A 353 0.24 -3.32 15.58
CA LYS A 353 -0.43 -2.24 16.32
C LYS A 353 -1.87 -2.03 15.82
N GLN A 354 -2.68 -1.37 16.64
CA GLN A 354 -4.05 -1.01 16.33
C GLN A 354 -4.05 0.30 15.53
N TYR A 355 -4.55 0.29 14.30
CA TYR A 355 -4.59 1.46 13.43
C TYR A 355 -6.01 1.79 13.01
N TYR A 356 -6.44 3.00 13.26
CA TYR A 356 -7.66 3.55 12.67
C TYR A 356 -7.38 4.93 12.10
N LEU A 357 -7.78 5.14 10.86
CA LEU A 357 -7.47 6.36 10.13
C LEU A 357 -8.65 6.79 9.27
N LYS A 358 -8.83 8.10 9.17
CA LYS A 358 -9.63 8.80 8.19
C LYS A 358 -8.80 9.92 7.58
N SER A 359 -8.85 10.07 6.26
CA SER A 359 -8.13 11.12 5.55
C SER A 359 -8.94 11.72 4.42
N GLY A 360 -8.57 12.91 3.99
CA GLY A 360 -9.16 13.56 2.85
C GLY A 360 -8.25 14.62 2.23
N PHE A 361 -8.59 15.03 1.03
CA PHE A 361 -7.81 15.99 0.27
C PHE A 361 -8.28 17.42 0.57
N LEU A 362 -7.34 18.25 0.99
CA LEU A 362 -7.53 19.69 1.17
C LEU A 362 -6.86 20.41 -0.01
N ASN A 363 -7.62 21.31 -0.67
CA ASN A 363 -7.07 22.15 -1.73
C ASN A 363 -6.31 23.36 -1.15
N GLU A 364 -6.69 23.78 0.07
CA GLU A 364 -6.08 24.89 0.80
C GLU A 364 -6.33 24.76 2.31
N LEU A 365 -5.59 25.49 3.12
CA LEU A 365 -5.84 25.67 4.55
C LEU A 365 -6.60 26.98 4.77
N THR A 366 -7.93 26.93 4.70
CA THR A 366 -8.75 28.12 4.99
C THR A 366 -8.71 28.47 6.47
N PRO A 367 -9.06 29.72 6.86
CA PRO A 367 -9.16 30.11 8.28
C PRO A 367 -10.04 29.18 9.11
N GLU A 368 -11.14 28.66 8.53
CA GLU A 368 -12.06 27.73 9.19
C GLU A 368 -11.40 26.38 9.43
N VAL A 369 -10.65 25.85 8.44
CA VAL A 369 -9.89 24.60 8.56
C VAL A 369 -8.81 24.75 9.65
N ILE A 370 -8.10 25.87 9.67
CA ILE A 370 -7.09 26.17 10.68
C ILE A 370 -7.72 26.18 12.07
N ASP A 371 -8.89 26.84 12.25
CA ASP A 371 -9.60 26.88 13.53
C ASP A 371 -9.96 25.48 14.04
N ILE A 372 -10.49 24.62 13.18
CA ILE A 372 -10.80 23.22 13.53
C ILE A 372 -9.53 22.49 13.96
N ILE A 373 -8.43 22.61 13.21
CA ILE A 373 -7.18 21.91 13.53
C ILE A 373 -6.63 22.38 14.89
N VAL A 374 -6.62 23.69 15.15
CA VAL A 374 -6.15 24.26 16.43
C VAL A 374 -7.03 23.81 17.59
N GLU A 375 -8.36 23.80 17.41
CA GLU A 375 -9.29 23.31 18.43
C GLU A 375 -8.99 21.85 18.82
N PHE A 376 -8.90 20.95 17.83
CA PHE A 376 -8.66 19.53 18.10
C PHE A 376 -7.24 19.27 18.61
N ALA A 377 -6.24 20.03 18.18
CA ALA A 377 -4.89 19.99 18.73
C ALA A 377 -4.88 20.36 20.21
N ASN A 378 -5.60 21.45 20.61
CA ASN A 378 -5.73 21.87 22.00
C ASN A 378 -6.49 20.86 22.87
N ARG A 379 -7.45 20.13 22.29
CA ARG A 379 -8.17 19.05 22.99
C ARG A 379 -7.31 17.80 23.18
N GLY A 380 -6.22 17.64 22.42
CA GLY A 380 -5.36 16.46 22.46
C GLY A 380 -6.08 15.16 22.06
N ALA A 381 -7.06 15.24 21.17
CA ALA A 381 -8.02 14.17 20.93
C ALA A 381 -7.45 13.02 20.09
N ALA A 382 -6.71 13.34 19.02
CA ALA A 382 -6.15 12.35 18.08
C ALA A 382 -4.91 12.94 17.39
N ASN A 383 -4.04 12.05 16.89
CA ASN A 383 -2.96 12.47 15.98
C ASN A 383 -3.56 12.93 14.65
N SER A 384 -2.98 13.96 14.05
CA SER A 384 -3.28 14.35 12.68
C SER A 384 -1.99 14.64 11.91
N TRP A 385 -2.07 14.58 10.59
CA TRP A 385 -0.88 14.71 9.76
C TRP A 385 -1.24 15.26 8.38
N PHE A 386 -0.22 15.79 7.71
CA PHE A 386 -0.29 16.26 6.34
C PHE A 386 0.70 15.47 5.48
N GLN A 387 0.26 15.03 4.30
CA GLN A 387 1.16 14.74 3.18
C GLN A 387 1.11 15.95 2.24
N HIS A 388 2.27 16.50 1.96
CA HIS A 388 2.42 17.70 1.16
C HIS A 388 2.32 17.34 -0.33
N MET A 389 1.26 17.79 -0.99
CA MET A 389 0.96 17.52 -2.40
C MET A 389 1.18 18.76 -3.28
N GLY A 390 0.60 18.79 -4.47
CA GLY A 390 0.76 19.89 -5.43
C GLY A 390 1.96 19.68 -6.37
N GLY A 391 2.63 20.75 -6.79
CA GLY A 391 3.78 20.67 -7.70
C GLY A 391 3.44 19.95 -9.01
N VAL A 392 4.27 18.97 -9.43
CA VAL A 392 4.06 18.20 -10.68
C VAL A 392 2.73 17.43 -10.65
N THR A 393 2.32 16.91 -9.50
CA THR A 393 1.02 16.22 -9.35
C THR A 393 -0.15 17.08 -9.81
N ALA A 394 -0.14 18.37 -9.51
CA ALA A 394 -1.17 19.33 -9.88
C ALA A 394 -1.16 19.72 -11.38
N THR A 395 -0.11 19.41 -12.10
CA THR A 395 -0.03 19.69 -13.56
C THR A 395 -0.73 18.63 -14.41
N VAL A 396 -1.07 17.49 -13.84
CA VAL A 396 -1.77 16.39 -14.51
C VAL A 396 -3.28 16.66 -14.51
N ALA A 397 -3.93 16.56 -15.68
CA ALA A 397 -5.37 16.76 -15.78
C ALA A 397 -6.15 15.73 -14.93
N PRO A 398 -7.27 16.11 -14.27
CA PRO A 398 -8.03 15.22 -13.38
C PRO A 398 -8.59 13.96 -14.04
N ASP A 399 -8.75 13.96 -15.36
CA ASP A 399 -9.25 12.85 -16.18
C ASP A 399 -8.17 12.08 -16.94
N ALA A 400 -6.90 12.52 -16.84
CA ALA A 400 -5.77 11.84 -17.48
C ALA A 400 -5.49 10.45 -16.88
N THR A 401 -5.93 10.22 -15.65
CA THR A 401 -5.88 8.95 -14.94
C THR A 401 -7.16 8.76 -14.12
N ALA A 402 -7.37 7.59 -13.53
CA ALA A 402 -8.51 7.39 -12.64
C ALA A 402 -8.39 8.17 -11.31
N PHE A 403 -7.16 8.57 -10.91
CA PHE A 403 -6.95 9.45 -9.75
C PHE A 403 -7.32 10.89 -10.09
N THR A 404 -8.37 11.43 -9.45
CA THR A 404 -9.02 12.71 -9.82
C THR A 404 -8.59 13.91 -8.96
N HIS A 405 -8.05 13.70 -7.75
CA HIS A 405 -7.75 14.76 -6.77
C HIS A 405 -6.41 15.47 -7.05
N ARG A 406 -6.27 16.04 -8.25
CA ARG A 406 -5.02 16.66 -8.73
C ARG A 406 -4.78 18.06 -8.15
N ALA A 407 -5.84 18.77 -7.78
CA ALA A 407 -5.76 20.11 -7.20
C ALA A 407 -5.43 20.12 -5.70
N ALA A 408 -5.31 18.96 -5.08
CA ALA A 408 -5.02 18.88 -3.64
C ALA A 408 -3.65 19.47 -3.30
N ALA A 409 -3.63 20.39 -2.34
CA ALA A 409 -2.43 20.89 -1.69
C ALA A 409 -1.91 19.90 -0.64
N PHE A 410 -2.85 19.22 0.03
CA PHE A 410 -2.54 18.28 1.10
C PHE A 410 -3.48 17.07 1.08
N ASN A 411 -2.95 15.90 1.42
CA ASN A 411 -3.74 14.83 1.99
C ASN A 411 -3.65 14.95 3.51
N PHE A 412 -4.76 15.31 4.15
CA PHE A 412 -4.85 15.47 5.61
C PHE A 412 -5.47 14.23 6.23
N GLY A 413 -4.86 13.71 7.27
CA GLY A 413 -5.35 12.54 7.98
C GLY A 413 -5.45 12.73 9.48
N VAL A 414 -6.44 12.06 10.07
CA VAL A 414 -6.62 11.93 11.53
C VAL A 414 -6.49 10.47 11.88
N MET A 415 -5.64 10.14 12.85
CA MET A 415 -5.23 8.76 13.09
C MET A 415 -5.16 8.42 14.59
N TYR A 416 -5.55 7.18 14.88
CA TYR A 416 -5.22 6.48 16.12
C TYR A 416 -4.17 5.41 15.83
N ILE A 417 -3.14 5.36 16.66
CA ILE A 417 -2.16 4.28 16.75
C ILE A 417 -2.16 3.82 18.20
N GLY A 418 -2.35 2.53 18.44
CA GLY A 418 -2.35 1.96 19.78
C GLY A 418 -1.84 0.54 19.83
N GLU A 419 -1.52 0.07 21.03
CA GLU A 419 -1.10 -1.30 21.30
C GLU A 419 -2.17 -2.08 22.08
N ASP A 420 -3.09 -1.36 22.76
CA ASP A 420 -4.13 -1.94 23.62
C ASP A 420 -5.50 -1.89 22.92
N PRO A 421 -6.06 -3.04 22.48
CA PRO A 421 -7.39 -3.10 21.86
C PRO A 421 -8.52 -2.54 22.74
N ALA A 422 -8.36 -2.52 24.08
CA ALA A 422 -9.37 -1.98 24.99
C ALA A 422 -9.57 -0.45 24.82
N GLN A 423 -8.61 0.24 24.24
CA GLN A 423 -8.70 1.67 23.96
C GLN A 423 -9.39 1.98 22.62
N ASN A 424 -9.59 1.00 21.75
CA ASN A 424 -10.02 1.19 20.36
C ASN A 424 -11.34 1.98 20.27
N GLU A 425 -12.37 1.60 21.02
CA GLU A 425 -13.68 2.26 20.93
C GLU A 425 -13.59 3.77 21.18
N VAL A 426 -12.95 4.16 22.29
CA VAL A 426 -12.80 5.58 22.68
C VAL A 426 -11.95 6.36 21.70
N LYS A 427 -10.82 5.78 21.28
CA LYS A 427 -9.87 6.45 20.37
C LYS A 427 -10.41 6.56 18.94
N ILE A 428 -11.10 5.54 18.45
CA ILE A 428 -11.78 5.57 17.15
C ILE A 428 -12.90 6.61 17.15
N ALA A 429 -13.66 6.75 18.26
CA ALA A 429 -14.68 7.78 18.38
C ALA A 429 -14.08 9.20 18.26
N ALA A 430 -12.93 9.46 18.89
CA ALA A 430 -12.24 10.73 18.79
C ALA A 430 -11.77 11.02 17.36
N VAL A 431 -11.22 10.03 16.64
CA VAL A 431 -10.83 10.18 15.22
C VAL A 431 -12.06 10.52 14.36
N ARG A 432 -13.18 9.81 14.58
CA ARG A 432 -14.43 10.05 13.82
C ARG A 432 -15.02 11.44 14.09
N GLU A 433 -14.96 11.91 15.32
CA GLU A 433 -15.41 13.25 15.70
C GLU A 433 -14.60 14.32 14.97
N TYR A 434 -13.27 14.22 15.02
CA TYR A 434 -12.39 15.18 14.36
C TYR A 434 -12.59 15.16 12.83
N TYR A 435 -12.61 13.97 12.24
CA TYR A 435 -12.81 13.82 10.80
C TYR A 435 -14.16 14.38 10.33
N LYS A 436 -15.22 14.23 11.13
CA LYS A 436 -16.56 14.74 10.82
C LYS A 436 -16.58 16.27 10.66
N GLU A 437 -15.83 16.99 11.51
CA GLU A 437 -15.71 18.45 11.40
C GLU A 437 -14.87 18.86 10.18
N MET A 438 -13.85 18.06 9.84
CA MET A 438 -12.99 18.31 8.68
C MET A 438 -13.62 17.92 7.32
N GLU A 439 -14.49 16.90 7.29
CA GLU A 439 -15.05 16.31 6.05
C GLU A 439 -15.72 17.34 5.13
N PRO A 440 -16.50 18.34 5.60
CA PRO A 440 -17.14 19.33 4.73
C PRO A 440 -16.15 20.23 3.95
N HIS A 441 -14.90 20.32 4.41
CA HIS A 441 -13.83 21.12 3.80
C HIS A 441 -12.94 20.30 2.85
N MET A 442 -13.19 19.00 2.73
CA MET A 442 -12.38 18.10 1.90
C MET A 442 -12.99 17.94 0.51
N ALA A 443 -12.12 17.93 -0.52
CA ALA A 443 -12.52 17.68 -1.91
C ALA A 443 -12.81 16.20 -2.21
N GLY A 444 -12.49 15.31 -1.27
CA GLY A 444 -12.64 13.86 -1.36
C GLY A 444 -11.69 13.16 -0.40
N PHE A 445 -11.52 11.85 -0.55
CA PHE A 445 -10.68 11.06 0.34
C PHE A 445 -9.71 10.14 -0.42
N TYR A 446 -8.64 9.71 0.26
CA TYR A 446 -7.67 8.80 -0.33
C TYR A 446 -8.11 7.35 -0.14
N THR A 447 -8.44 6.66 -1.25
CA THR A 447 -9.01 5.30 -1.26
C THR A 447 -8.08 4.24 -0.65
N ASN A 448 -6.78 4.48 -0.63
CA ASN A 448 -5.80 3.58 0.03
C ASN A 448 -5.89 3.61 1.55
N LEU A 449 -6.43 4.67 2.13
CA LEU A 449 -6.43 4.91 3.56
C LEU A 449 -7.82 4.76 4.19
N ASN A 450 -8.88 5.07 3.45
CA ASN A 450 -10.23 5.11 3.97
C ASN A 450 -11.07 3.90 3.58
N GLU A 451 -12.02 3.59 4.46
CA GLU A 451 -13.22 2.83 4.12
C GLU A 451 -14.43 3.74 4.26
N GLU A 452 -15.20 3.88 3.18
CA GLU A 452 -16.37 4.73 3.10
C GLU A 452 -17.58 3.96 2.55
N SER A 453 -18.77 4.55 2.67
CA SER A 453 -19.97 4.00 2.03
C SER A 453 -19.80 3.96 0.51
N GLU A 454 -20.57 3.10 -0.15
CA GLU A 454 -20.53 2.98 -1.62
C GLU A 454 -20.79 4.33 -2.29
N GLN A 455 -21.80 5.06 -1.86
CA GLN A 455 -22.17 6.36 -2.44
C GLN A 455 -21.03 7.38 -2.29
N LYS A 456 -20.36 7.42 -1.14
CA LYS A 456 -19.19 8.27 -0.96
C LYS A 456 -18.03 7.84 -1.84
N THR A 457 -17.79 6.53 -1.96
CA THR A 457 -16.75 5.96 -2.84
C THR A 457 -17.00 6.35 -4.29
N TRP A 458 -18.23 6.24 -4.77
CA TRP A 458 -18.59 6.65 -6.12
C TRP A 458 -18.43 8.15 -6.34
N GLY A 459 -18.92 8.97 -5.39
CA GLY A 459 -18.74 10.41 -5.42
C GLY A 459 -17.28 10.84 -5.43
N ASN A 460 -16.41 10.09 -4.79
CA ASN A 460 -14.97 10.36 -4.72
C ASN A 460 -14.28 10.27 -6.09
N TYR A 461 -14.74 9.39 -6.98
CA TYR A 461 -14.22 9.31 -8.35
C TYR A 461 -14.81 10.39 -9.26
N GLY A 462 -15.88 11.08 -8.83
CA GLY A 462 -16.52 12.17 -9.56
C GLY A 462 -16.83 11.83 -11.02
N PRO A 463 -16.45 12.69 -12.00
CA PRO A 463 -16.69 12.47 -13.42
C PRO A 463 -16.03 11.20 -13.99
N ASN A 464 -15.02 10.65 -13.32
CA ASN A 464 -14.30 9.45 -13.75
C ASN A 464 -15.07 8.15 -13.44
N TYR A 465 -16.06 8.19 -12.52
CA TYR A 465 -16.78 6.99 -12.07
C TYR A 465 -17.48 6.21 -13.19
N PRO A 466 -18.22 6.83 -14.12
CA PRO A 466 -18.88 6.08 -15.21
C PRO A 466 -17.89 5.26 -16.05
N ARG A 467 -16.73 5.84 -16.38
CA ARG A 467 -15.67 5.14 -17.12
C ARG A 467 -15.09 3.97 -16.34
N LEU A 468 -14.96 4.10 -15.01
CA LEU A 468 -14.53 3.01 -14.14
C LEU A 468 -15.54 1.86 -14.11
N VAL A 469 -16.86 2.15 -14.14
CA VAL A 469 -17.92 1.13 -14.25
C VAL A 469 -17.84 0.40 -15.58
N GLU A 470 -17.61 1.09 -16.71
CA GLU A 470 -17.41 0.46 -18.01
C GLU A 470 -16.22 -0.52 -18.00
N LEU A 471 -15.11 -0.11 -17.39
CA LEU A 471 -13.95 -0.99 -17.20
C LEU A 471 -14.25 -2.18 -16.30
N LYS A 472 -14.98 -1.97 -15.21
CA LYS A 472 -15.41 -3.05 -14.31
C LYS A 472 -16.28 -4.07 -15.04
N ASN A 473 -17.25 -3.62 -15.85
CA ASN A 473 -18.08 -4.49 -16.69
C ASN A 473 -17.24 -5.31 -17.69
N LYS A 474 -16.12 -4.76 -18.18
CA LYS A 474 -15.26 -5.43 -19.14
C LYS A 474 -14.31 -6.45 -18.49
N TYR A 475 -13.68 -6.10 -17.38
CA TYR A 475 -12.58 -6.87 -16.80
C TYR A 475 -12.96 -7.69 -15.55
N ASP A 476 -14.06 -7.34 -14.87
CA ASP A 476 -14.58 -8.06 -13.72
C ASP A 476 -16.12 -7.92 -13.61
N PRO A 477 -16.87 -8.45 -14.57
CA PRO A 477 -18.34 -8.30 -14.64
C PRO A 477 -19.08 -8.96 -13.46
N ASP A 478 -18.48 -10.00 -12.85
CA ASP A 478 -19.05 -10.71 -11.70
C ASP A 478 -18.62 -10.11 -10.35
N ASN A 479 -17.88 -8.99 -10.40
CA ASN A 479 -17.37 -8.32 -9.21
C ASN A 479 -16.58 -9.26 -8.27
N LEU A 480 -15.69 -10.07 -8.84
CA LEU A 480 -14.83 -11.00 -8.11
C LEU A 480 -13.89 -10.25 -7.15
N PHE A 481 -13.28 -9.15 -7.63
CA PHE A 481 -12.38 -8.28 -6.85
C PHE A 481 -13.16 -7.13 -6.22
N ARG A 482 -13.80 -7.40 -5.08
CA ARG A 482 -14.71 -6.47 -4.39
C ARG A 482 -14.19 -5.92 -3.06
N LEU A 483 -13.13 -6.52 -2.48
CA LEU A 483 -12.55 -6.08 -1.22
C LEU A 483 -11.51 -4.98 -1.44
N ASN A 484 -11.99 -3.81 -1.87
CA ASN A 484 -11.25 -2.58 -2.12
C ASN A 484 -12.21 -1.37 -2.00
N ALA A 485 -11.88 -0.21 -2.53
CA ALA A 485 -12.85 0.87 -2.80
C ALA A 485 -13.69 0.42 -4.02
N ASN A 486 -14.71 -0.40 -3.75
CA ASN A 486 -15.37 -1.22 -4.77
C ASN A 486 -16.12 -0.41 -5.80
N ILE A 487 -15.78 -0.60 -7.07
CA ILE A 487 -16.51 -0.14 -8.24
C ILE A 487 -17.41 -1.30 -8.66
N LYS A 488 -18.72 -1.13 -8.51
CA LYS A 488 -19.66 -2.20 -8.88
C LYS A 488 -19.90 -2.19 -10.38
N PRO A 489 -19.98 -3.38 -11.00
CA PRO A 489 -20.49 -3.49 -12.37
C PRO A 489 -21.97 -3.10 -12.40
N SER A 490 -22.46 -2.66 -13.57
CA SER A 490 -23.87 -2.25 -13.79
C SER A 490 -24.75 -3.42 -14.18
#